data_9c9ee08f6efc0c54c597acab06fcda41
#
_entry.id   9c9ee08f6efc0c54c597acab06fcda41
#
_cell.length_a   1.000
_cell.length_b   1.000
_cell.length_c   1.000
_cell.angle_alpha   90.00
_cell.angle_beta   90.00
_cell.angle_gamma   90.00
#
_symmetry.space_group_name_H-M   'P 1'
#
loop_
_entity.id
_entity.type
_entity.pdbx_description
1 polymer ?
#
loop_
_entity_poly.entity_id
_entity_poly.type
_entity_poly.pdbx_seq_one_letter_code
_entity_poly.pdbx_strand_id
1 'polypeptide(L)'
;MTEEVLYCIGCGAGLQTDQPKERGYTPKSAYDKGVESGELYCQRCFKLRHYNQLEKVQMTPAEFRQILHEISEDDALIVNVIDIFDVQSTIIPALERLVGNNDIVFVANKVDLLPSDVKSSKIEAWLKKYLKDQGFKARNVFLTSAVKNKAIDDFFNFIDQHRKGRNVYIVGVSNVGKSTLINSMLRAQGFSDSVITTSQFPGTTLDLIKIPFDEDSDLIDTPGILKDSQMTSLLDYKSIEQILPQKRIKPRTFQLNPGQSLFLGGMARFDYLAGDKQGVTVYLSNQVDIHRRKTEGSDEFLAKHQGGLLTPPSASEVEQFPDLVGQDYTIKESCDLVIAGLGWLSIKKTGKVAIYAPKTVDIFQRKPLI
;
A
#
# COMPACT_ATOMS: atom_id res chain seq x y z
N MET A 1 14.88 -3.42 47.19
CA MET A 1 15.02 -2.29 46.27
C MET A 1 14.08 -2.60 45.12
N THR A 2 12.97 -1.89 45.03
CA THR A 2 12.03 -2.01 43.91
C THR A 2 12.73 -1.41 42.68
N GLU A 3 13.07 -2.23 41.69
CA GLU A 3 13.54 -1.73 40.38
C GLU A 3 12.48 -0.82 39.82
N GLU A 4 12.78 0.46 39.63
CA GLU A 4 11.91 1.42 38.95
C GLU A 4 11.79 0.94 37.50
N VAL A 5 10.58 0.56 37.10
CA VAL A 5 10.28 0.21 35.73
C VAL A 5 10.34 1.47 34.88
N LEU A 6 11.34 1.55 33.99
CA LEU A 6 11.46 2.63 33.04
C LEU A 6 10.52 2.40 31.84
N TYR A 7 9.97 3.46 31.30
CA TYR A 7 8.96 3.38 30.22
C TYR A 7 9.51 3.94 28.91
N CYS A 8 9.10 3.33 27.81
CA CYS A 8 9.43 3.81 26.46
C CYS A 8 8.81 5.18 26.21
N ILE A 9 9.61 6.18 25.87
CA ILE A 9 9.14 7.55 25.56
C ILE A 9 8.18 7.55 24.34
N GLY A 10 8.34 6.59 23.42
CA GLY A 10 7.52 6.52 22.21
C GLY A 10 6.16 5.85 22.38
N CYS A 11 6.04 4.78 23.20
CA CYS A 11 4.81 3.99 23.29
C CYS A 11 4.33 3.73 24.72
N GLY A 12 4.98 4.26 25.73
CA GLY A 12 4.61 4.06 27.14
C GLY A 12 4.75 2.63 27.66
N ALA A 13 5.26 1.69 26.88
CA ALA A 13 5.46 0.32 27.34
C ALA A 13 6.60 0.26 28.38
N GLY A 14 6.43 -0.53 29.45
CA GLY A 14 7.52 -0.84 30.37
C GLY A 14 8.67 -1.48 29.61
N LEU A 15 9.88 -0.93 29.76
CA LEU A 15 11.05 -1.41 29.02
C LEU A 15 11.60 -2.68 29.67
N GLN A 16 11.97 -3.63 28.84
CA GLN A 16 12.56 -4.91 29.24
C GLN A 16 13.64 -5.34 28.24
N THR A 17 14.59 -6.14 28.67
CA THR A 17 15.76 -6.53 27.88
C THR A 17 15.84 -8.02 27.56
N ASP A 18 14.87 -8.81 28.06
CA ASP A 18 14.98 -10.26 28.10
C ASP A 18 14.16 -10.97 27.01
N GLN A 19 13.08 -10.36 26.54
CA GLN A 19 12.15 -10.98 25.59
C GLN A 19 12.06 -10.18 24.28
N PRO A 20 12.89 -10.52 23.25
CA PRO A 20 12.99 -9.75 22.00
C PRO A 20 11.69 -9.63 21.18
N LYS A 21 10.74 -10.55 21.35
CA LYS A 21 9.46 -10.55 20.63
C LYS A 21 8.33 -9.87 21.41
N GLU A 22 8.58 -9.55 22.67
CA GLU A 22 7.57 -8.94 23.53
C GLU A 22 7.63 -7.42 23.52
N ARG A 23 6.52 -6.84 23.98
CA ARG A 23 6.34 -5.36 24.04
C ARG A 23 7.36 -4.74 25.00
N GLY A 24 7.90 -3.57 24.66
CA GLY A 24 8.89 -2.88 25.48
C GLY A 24 10.33 -3.38 25.33
N TYR A 25 10.57 -4.39 24.51
CA TYR A 25 11.92 -4.91 24.31
C TYR A 25 12.90 -3.84 23.83
N THR A 26 14.04 -3.78 24.48
CA THR A 26 15.19 -2.93 24.11
C THR A 26 16.45 -3.75 24.32
N PRO A 27 17.37 -3.86 23.33
CA PRO A 27 18.66 -4.49 23.56
C PRO A 27 19.37 -3.83 24.73
N LYS A 28 20.00 -4.61 25.60
CA LYS A 28 20.63 -4.12 26.85
C LYS A 28 21.60 -2.94 26.62
N SER A 29 22.38 -3.01 25.55
CA SER A 29 23.31 -1.91 25.17
C SER A 29 22.61 -0.61 24.79
N ALA A 30 21.39 -0.69 24.23
CA ALA A 30 20.57 0.48 23.90
C ALA A 30 19.81 0.99 25.14
N TYR A 31 19.41 0.08 26.01
CA TYR A 31 18.80 0.41 27.30
C TYR A 31 19.79 1.23 28.18
N ASP A 32 21.00 0.74 28.34
CA ASP A 32 22.04 1.39 29.15
C ASP A 32 22.37 2.80 28.61
N LYS A 33 22.55 2.94 27.30
CA LYS A 33 22.73 4.26 26.64
C LYS A 33 21.55 5.19 26.80
N GLY A 34 20.32 4.64 26.69
CA GLY A 34 19.09 5.42 26.86
C GLY A 34 18.90 5.95 28.27
N VAL A 35 19.33 5.18 29.28
CA VAL A 35 19.35 5.62 30.69
C VAL A 35 20.29 6.80 30.86
N GLU A 36 21.49 6.75 30.26
CA GLU A 36 22.49 7.83 30.35
C GLU A 36 22.06 9.11 29.62
N SER A 37 21.40 8.97 28.45
CA SER A 37 21.00 10.11 27.63
C SER A 37 19.60 10.69 27.97
N GLY A 38 18.81 9.98 28.78
CA GLY A 38 17.41 10.32 29.04
C GLY A 38 16.45 10.02 27.89
N GLU A 39 16.96 9.43 26.78
CA GLU A 39 16.15 9.06 25.61
C GLU A 39 15.95 7.53 25.53
N LEU A 40 14.92 7.03 26.17
CA LEU A 40 14.60 5.61 26.28
C LEU A 40 13.48 5.19 25.33
N TYR A 41 13.84 4.44 24.30
CA TYR A 41 12.90 3.88 23.32
C TYR A 41 13.00 2.35 23.30
N CYS A 42 11.84 1.67 23.24
CA CYS A 42 11.86 0.25 22.88
C CYS A 42 12.33 0.08 21.42
N GLN A 43 12.83 -1.10 21.08
CA GLN A 43 13.39 -1.40 19.76
C GLN A 43 12.42 -1.05 18.62
N ARG A 44 11.11 -1.30 18.82
CA ARG A 44 10.05 -0.94 17.87
C ARG A 44 9.97 0.58 17.65
N CYS A 45 9.90 1.36 18.71
CA CYS A 45 9.82 2.81 18.61
C CYS A 45 11.11 3.44 18.09
N PHE A 46 12.27 2.85 18.44
CA PHE A 46 13.56 3.25 17.89
C PHE A 46 13.61 3.03 16.37
N LYS A 47 13.20 1.85 15.88
CA LYS A 47 13.11 1.55 14.46
C LYS A 47 12.11 2.47 13.73
N LEU A 48 10.98 2.79 14.36
CA LEU A 48 10.01 3.76 13.85
C LEU A 48 10.62 5.14 13.66
N ARG A 49 11.33 5.65 14.68
CA ARG A 49 11.91 6.99 14.68
C ARG A 49 13.09 7.14 13.71
N HIS A 50 13.97 6.14 13.64
CA HIS A 50 15.23 6.25 12.90
C HIS A 50 15.20 5.65 11.50
N TYR A 51 14.33 4.68 11.24
CA TYR A 51 14.30 3.97 9.96
C TYR A 51 12.95 3.99 9.26
N ASN A 52 11.95 4.65 9.86
CA ASN A 52 10.56 4.61 9.38
C ASN A 52 10.05 3.16 9.12
N GLN A 53 10.67 2.20 9.81
CA GLN A 53 10.38 0.78 9.70
C GLN A 53 9.34 0.41 10.76
N LEU A 54 8.08 0.42 10.36
CA LEU A 54 7.06 -0.34 11.07
C LEU A 54 7.43 -1.82 10.93
N GLU A 55 7.82 -2.49 12.03
CA GLU A 55 7.62 -3.93 12.08
C GLU A 55 6.13 -4.14 11.83
N LYS A 56 5.83 -4.84 10.73
CA LYS A 56 4.47 -5.19 10.38
C LYS A 56 3.92 -6.02 11.54
N VAL A 57 3.14 -5.43 12.43
CA VAL A 57 2.19 -6.20 13.20
C VAL A 57 1.27 -6.76 12.13
N GLN A 58 1.39 -8.03 11.85
CA GLN A 58 0.56 -8.72 10.86
C GLN A 58 -0.83 -8.81 11.47
N MET A 59 -1.64 -7.83 11.13
CA MET A 59 -3.03 -7.84 11.54
C MET A 59 -3.78 -8.84 10.68
N THR A 60 -4.46 -9.75 11.33
CA THR A 60 -5.32 -10.70 10.64
C THR A 60 -6.55 -9.99 10.06
N PRO A 61 -7.17 -10.52 8.99
CA PRO A 61 -8.43 -9.99 8.48
C PRO A 61 -9.55 -9.95 9.53
N ALA A 62 -9.50 -10.81 10.55
CA ALA A 62 -10.46 -10.83 11.65
C ALA A 62 -10.28 -9.63 12.60
N GLU A 63 -9.05 -9.38 13.03
CA GLU A 63 -8.70 -8.22 13.89
C GLU A 63 -9.04 -6.92 13.19
N PHE A 64 -8.77 -6.81 11.89
CA PHE A 64 -9.14 -5.60 11.14
C PHE A 64 -10.66 -5.40 11.07
N ARG A 65 -11.44 -6.47 10.85
CA ARG A 65 -12.91 -6.37 10.89
C ARG A 65 -13.42 -5.93 12.25
N GLN A 66 -12.76 -6.35 13.32
CA GLN A 66 -13.09 -5.91 14.68
C GLN A 66 -12.85 -4.40 14.84
N ILE A 67 -11.71 -3.86 14.36
CA ILE A 67 -11.46 -2.41 14.36
C ILE A 67 -12.55 -1.66 13.59
N LEU A 68 -12.91 -2.11 12.40
CA LEU A 68 -13.95 -1.45 11.60
C LEU A 68 -15.32 -1.54 12.28
N HIS A 69 -15.60 -2.60 13.03
CA HIS A 69 -16.81 -2.72 13.82
C HIS A 69 -16.81 -1.71 14.99
N GLU A 70 -15.71 -1.58 15.70
CA GLU A 70 -15.59 -0.55 16.77
C GLU A 70 -15.75 0.85 16.19
N ILE A 71 -15.16 1.14 15.01
CA ILE A 71 -15.37 2.41 14.28
C ILE A 71 -16.83 2.60 13.90
N SER A 72 -17.59 1.54 13.62
CA SER A 72 -19.00 1.66 13.24
C SER A 72 -19.93 2.13 14.36
N GLU A 73 -19.47 2.01 15.61
CA GLU A 73 -20.20 2.45 16.83
C GLU A 73 -19.85 3.88 17.22
N ASP A 74 -18.80 4.47 16.62
CA ASP A 74 -18.41 5.87 16.82
C ASP A 74 -19.07 6.75 15.74
N ASP A 75 -19.45 8.00 16.09
CA ASP A 75 -19.83 9.01 15.09
C ASP A 75 -18.56 9.69 14.59
N ALA A 76 -18.09 9.29 13.42
CA ALA A 76 -16.79 9.66 12.91
C ALA A 76 -16.78 10.03 11.41
N LEU A 77 -15.71 10.65 10.97
CA LEU A 77 -15.38 10.78 9.55
C LEU A 77 -14.32 9.73 9.18
N ILE A 78 -14.63 8.90 8.20
CA ILE A 78 -13.71 7.85 7.74
C ILE A 78 -12.96 8.33 6.50
N VAL A 79 -11.64 8.31 6.58
CA VAL A 79 -10.75 8.59 5.45
C VAL A 79 -10.15 7.28 4.96
N ASN A 80 -10.62 6.80 3.81
CA ASN A 80 -10.04 5.61 3.17
C ASN A 80 -8.89 6.03 2.24
N VAL A 81 -7.67 5.69 2.63
CA VAL A 81 -6.47 5.95 1.82
C VAL A 81 -6.22 4.78 0.89
N ILE A 82 -6.16 5.05 -0.40
CA ILE A 82 -5.87 4.07 -1.46
C ILE A 82 -4.61 4.48 -2.23
N ASP A 83 -3.92 3.52 -2.82
CA ASP A 83 -2.79 3.76 -3.70
C ASP A 83 -3.28 3.94 -5.14
N ILE A 84 -3.03 5.12 -5.76
CA ILE A 84 -3.45 5.37 -7.14
C ILE A 84 -2.78 4.42 -8.14
N PHE A 85 -1.60 3.90 -7.80
CA PHE A 85 -0.89 2.93 -8.62
C PHE A 85 -1.54 1.54 -8.59
N ASP A 86 -2.18 1.18 -7.47
CA ASP A 86 -2.83 -0.13 -7.26
C ASP A 86 -4.21 0.01 -6.61
N VAL A 87 -5.11 0.72 -7.30
CA VAL A 87 -6.45 1.06 -6.78
C VAL A 87 -7.24 -0.20 -6.40
N GLN A 88 -7.26 -1.22 -7.28
CA GLN A 88 -8.11 -2.40 -7.12
C GLN A 88 -7.76 -3.20 -5.87
N SER A 89 -6.49 -3.39 -5.61
CA SER A 89 -6.05 -4.19 -4.47
C SER A 89 -6.02 -3.38 -3.17
N THR A 90 -6.05 -2.05 -3.23
CA THR A 90 -5.98 -1.19 -2.04
C THR A 90 -7.33 -0.67 -1.55
N ILE A 91 -8.39 -0.81 -2.32
CA ILE A 91 -9.75 -0.58 -1.84
C ILE A 91 -10.16 -1.68 -0.86
N ILE A 92 -10.78 -1.28 0.25
CA ILE A 92 -11.34 -2.20 1.25
C ILE A 92 -12.74 -2.60 0.79
N PRO A 93 -12.99 -3.87 0.47
CA PRO A 93 -14.30 -4.31 0.01
C PRO A 93 -15.37 -4.08 1.08
N ALA A 94 -16.55 -3.64 0.65
CA ALA A 94 -17.71 -3.44 1.52
C ALA A 94 -17.49 -2.49 2.72
N LEU A 95 -16.51 -1.57 2.62
CA LEU A 95 -16.16 -0.65 3.70
C LEU A 95 -17.40 0.10 4.25
N GLU A 96 -18.32 0.55 3.38
CA GLU A 96 -19.55 1.24 3.82
C GLU A 96 -20.41 0.42 4.79
N ARG A 97 -20.43 -0.90 4.61
CA ARG A 97 -21.16 -1.79 5.54
C ARG A 97 -20.42 -2.04 6.84
N LEU A 98 -19.09 -1.96 6.79
CA LEU A 98 -18.22 -2.25 7.94
C LEU A 98 -18.09 -1.05 8.88
N VAL A 99 -18.26 0.18 8.38
CA VAL A 99 -18.16 1.41 9.19
C VAL A 99 -19.52 2.04 9.51
N GLY A 100 -20.61 1.33 9.27
CA GLY A 100 -21.96 1.75 9.64
C GLY A 100 -22.43 2.99 8.87
N ASN A 101 -22.97 3.98 9.61
CA ASN A 101 -23.52 5.22 9.05
C ASN A 101 -22.47 6.32 8.86
N ASN A 102 -21.21 6.05 9.10
CA ASN A 102 -20.15 7.05 9.03
C ASN A 102 -19.92 7.54 7.60
N ASP A 103 -19.65 8.84 7.46
CA ASP A 103 -19.28 9.43 6.17
C ASP A 103 -17.89 8.94 5.75
N ILE A 104 -17.74 8.54 4.47
CA ILE A 104 -16.46 8.08 3.91
C ILE A 104 -15.94 9.07 2.88
N VAL A 105 -14.67 9.41 3.01
CA VAL A 105 -13.89 10.18 2.04
C VAL A 105 -12.78 9.29 1.50
N PHE A 106 -12.61 9.23 0.17
CA PHE A 106 -11.55 8.50 -0.46
C PHE A 106 -10.38 9.41 -0.79
N VAL A 107 -9.17 8.98 -0.44
CA VAL A 107 -7.92 9.67 -0.73
C VAL A 107 -7.05 8.75 -1.57
N ALA A 108 -6.90 9.07 -2.86
CA ALA A 108 -5.94 8.40 -3.73
C ALA A 108 -4.58 9.08 -3.57
N ASN A 109 -3.72 8.46 -2.80
CA ASN A 109 -2.37 8.94 -2.54
C ASN A 109 -1.39 8.49 -3.63
N LYS A 110 -0.18 9.06 -3.63
CA LYS A 110 0.94 8.76 -4.51
C LYS A 110 0.72 9.17 -5.99
N VAL A 111 -0.08 10.21 -6.26
CA VAL A 111 -0.32 10.68 -7.63
C VAL A 111 0.95 11.17 -8.34
N ASP A 112 2.01 11.46 -7.60
CA ASP A 112 3.34 11.80 -8.11
C ASP A 112 4.05 10.65 -8.83
N LEU A 113 3.60 9.40 -8.60
CA LEU A 113 4.11 8.21 -9.27
C LEU A 113 3.59 8.07 -10.71
N LEU A 114 2.42 8.65 -11.02
CA LEU A 114 1.85 8.57 -12.36
C LEU A 114 2.64 9.42 -13.37
N PRO A 115 2.61 9.08 -14.66
CA PRO A 115 3.24 9.88 -15.72
C PRO A 115 2.76 11.34 -15.70
N SER A 116 3.65 12.28 -16.07
CA SER A 116 3.39 13.72 -15.96
C SER A 116 2.35 14.28 -16.93
N ASP A 117 2.12 13.59 -18.02
CA ASP A 117 1.15 13.94 -19.07
C ASP A 117 -0.29 13.57 -18.71
N VAL A 118 -0.49 12.86 -17.61
CA VAL A 118 -1.83 12.46 -17.15
C VAL A 118 -2.46 13.60 -16.35
N LYS A 119 -3.60 14.11 -16.84
CA LYS A 119 -4.35 15.18 -16.17
C LYS A 119 -5.03 14.68 -14.91
N SER A 120 -4.85 15.37 -13.77
CA SER A 120 -5.47 15.04 -12.49
C SER A 120 -6.99 14.94 -12.59
N SER A 121 -7.64 15.82 -13.36
CA SER A 121 -9.11 15.76 -13.56
C SER A 121 -9.60 14.48 -14.25
N LYS A 122 -8.79 13.91 -15.16
CA LYS A 122 -9.11 12.61 -15.81
C LYS A 122 -9.04 11.46 -14.79
N ILE A 123 -7.99 11.47 -13.95
CA ILE A 123 -7.81 10.45 -12.89
C ILE A 123 -8.96 10.54 -11.89
N GLU A 124 -9.30 11.75 -11.45
CA GLU A 124 -10.39 11.97 -10.49
C GLU A 124 -11.74 11.49 -11.04
N ALA A 125 -12.06 11.84 -12.28
CA ALA A 125 -13.28 11.40 -12.94
C ALA A 125 -13.33 9.87 -13.09
N TRP A 126 -12.21 9.26 -13.48
CA TRP A 126 -12.07 7.80 -13.58
C TRP A 126 -12.30 7.15 -12.21
N LEU A 127 -11.65 7.66 -11.16
CA LEU A 127 -11.74 7.09 -9.81
C LEU A 127 -13.15 7.23 -9.23
N LYS A 128 -13.80 8.40 -9.38
CA LYS A 128 -15.20 8.60 -8.97
C LYS A 128 -16.13 7.60 -9.64
N LYS A 129 -15.93 7.39 -10.96
CA LYS A 129 -16.70 6.41 -11.69
C LYS A 129 -16.41 4.99 -11.21
N TYR A 130 -15.15 4.64 -11.04
CA TYR A 130 -14.74 3.32 -10.57
C TYR A 130 -15.36 3.01 -9.18
N LEU A 131 -15.25 3.93 -8.22
CA LEU A 131 -15.84 3.77 -6.89
C LEU A 131 -17.36 3.61 -6.96
N LYS A 132 -18.04 4.40 -7.80
CA LYS A 132 -19.48 4.27 -8.02
C LYS A 132 -19.85 2.90 -8.59
N ASP A 133 -19.11 2.42 -9.58
CA ASP A 133 -19.33 1.10 -10.22
C ASP A 133 -19.07 -0.05 -9.21
N GLN A 134 -18.23 0.17 -8.17
CA GLN A 134 -18.03 -0.76 -7.05
C GLN A 134 -19.09 -0.61 -5.93
N GLY A 135 -20.09 0.27 -6.09
CA GLY A 135 -21.19 0.47 -5.15
C GLY A 135 -20.93 1.49 -4.04
N PHE A 136 -19.79 2.21 -4.07
CA PHE A 136 -19.49 3.22 -3.07
C PHE A 136 -20.23 4.54 -3.31
N LYS A 137 -20.77 5.11 -2.23
CA LYS A 137 -21.39 6.46 -2.19
C LYS A 137 -20.35 7.54 -1.85
N ALA A 138 -19.16 7.46 -2.43
CA ALA A 138 -18.09 8.40 -2.15
C ALA A 138 -18.52 9.84 -2.42
N ARG A 139 -18.69 10.65 -1.38
CA ARG A 139 -19.06 12.07 -1.51
C ARG A 139 -17.94 12.86 -2.14
N ASN A 140 -16.69 12.59 -1.69
CA ASN A 140 -15.51 13.28 -2.18
C ASN A 140 -14.35 12.31 -2.40
N VAL A 141 -13.57 12.63 -3.41
CA VAL A 141 -12.35 11.91 -3.79
C VAL A 141 -11.23 12.93 -3.91
N PHE A 142 -10.16 12.73 -3.16
CA PHE A 142 -8.97 13.54 -3.21
C PHE A 142 -7.81 12.82 -3.89
N LEU A 143 -7.07 13.56 -4.70
CA LEU A 143 -5.83 13.10 -5.31
C LEU A 143 -4.67 13.78 -4.58
N THR A 144 -3.87 13.02 -3.84
CA THR A 144 -2.79 13.55 -3.01
C THR A 144 -1.44 12.94 -3.37
N SER A 145 -0.39 13.64 -3.00
CA SER A 145 0.95 13.08 -2.85
C SER A 145 1.51 13.54 -1.51
N ALA A 146 1.49 12.67 -0.54
CA ALA A 146 2.03 12.94 0.79
C ALA A 146 3.53 13.27 0.75
N VAL A 147 4.29 12.60 -0.11
CA VAL A 147 5.75 12.83 -0.26
C VAL A 147 6.05 14.19 -0.92
N LYS A 148 5.18 14.69 -1.79
CA LYS A 148 5.35 15.97 -2.50
C LYS A 148 4.49 17.09 -1.92
N ASN A 149 3.83 16.88 -0.79
CA ASN A 149 2.90 17.82 -0.16
C ASN A 149 1.84 18.38 -1.13
N LYS A 150 1.42 17.55 -2.11
CA LYS A 150 0.43 17.98 -3.10
C LYS A 150 -0.98 17.78 -2.54
N ALA A 151 -1.77 18.86 -2.56
CA ALA A 151 -3.16 18.91 -2.11
C ALA A 151 -3.37 18.50 -0.64
N ILE A 152 -2.33 18.65 0.20
CA ILE A 152 -2.40 18.28 1.63
C ILE A 152 -3.21 19.32 2.41
N ASP A 153 -2.94 20.61 2.20
CA ASP A 153 -3.66 21.69 2.88
C ASP A 153 -5.15 21.70 2.51
N ASP A 154 -5.47 21.54 1.21
CA ASP A 154 -6.85 21.45 0.73
C ASP A 154 -7.57 20.26 1.36
N PHE A 155 -6.89 19.13 1.49
CA PHE A 155 -7.42 17.92 2.10
C PHE A 155 -7.63 18.10 3.61
N PHE A 156 -6.66 18.70 4.32
CA PHE A 156 -6.78 18.99 5.73
C PHE A 156 -7.96 19.93 6.01
N ASN A 157 -8.04 21.04 5.29
CA ASN A 157 -9.15 22.01 5.40
C ASN A 157 -10.51 21.34 5.13
N PHE A 158 -10.56 20.45 4.15
CA PHE A 158 -11.78 19.69 3.87
C PHE A 158 -12.17 18.80 5.06
N ILE A 159 -11.22 18.04 5.63
CA ILE A 159 -11.47 17.21 6.82
C ILE A 159 -11.99 18.07 7.96
N ASP A 160 -11.31 19.17 8.29
CA ASP A 160 -11.66 20.05 9.39
C ASP A 160 -13.08 20.59 9.27
N GLN A 161 -13.49 21.01 8.08
CA GLN A 161 -14.85 21.48 7.81
C GLN A 161 -15.92 20.37 7.87
N HIS A 162 -15.58 19.14 7.47
CA HIS A 162 -16.57 18.07 7.29
C HIS A 162 -16.65 17.11 8.47
N ARG A 163 -15.64 17.04 9.34
CA ARG A 163 -15.68 16.21 10.55
C ARG A 163 -16.70 16.72 11.58
N LYS A 164 -16.98 18.02 11.61
CA LYS A 164 -17.97 18.64 12.51
C LYS A 164 -17.74 18.30 13.99
N GLY A 165 -16.50 18.37 14.46
CA GLY A 165 -16.11 18.01 15.83
C GLY A 165 -16.00 16.50 16.09
N ARG A 166 -16.20 15.64 15.08
CA ARG A 166 -16.10 14.18 15.20
C ARG A 166 -14.65 13.72 15.09
N ASN A 167 -14.39 12.51 15.58
CA ASN A 167 -13.14 11.80 15.31
C ASN A 167 -12.92 11.54 13.82
N VAL A 168 -11.66 11.45 13.40
CA VAL A 168 -11.28 11.15 12.02
C VAL A 168 -10.44 9.87 12.00
N TYR A 169 -10.95 8.80 11.42
CA TYR A 169 -10.22 7.55 11.28
C TYR A 169 -9.58 7.45 9.90
N ILE A 170 -8.27 7.24 9.88
CA ILE A 170 -7.51 6.99 8.66
C ILE A 170 -7.37 5.48 8.47
N VAL A 171 -8.10 4.93 7.50
CA VAL A 171 -8.14 3.49 7.21
C VAL A 171 -7.52 3.19 5.84
N GLY A 172 -6.96 2.01 5.66
CA GLY A 172 -6.40 1.57 4.37
C GLY A 172 -5.46 0.40 4.49
N VAL A 173 -5.16 -0.22 3.36
CA VAL A 173 -4.23 -1.34 3.22
C VAL A 173 -2.79 -0.90 3.58
N SER A 174 -1.92 -1.84 3.86
CA SER A 174 -0.49 -1.56 4.08
C SER A 174 0.15 -0.91 2.83
N ASN A 175 1.13 -0.06 3.03
CA ASN A 175 1.92 0.62 1.99
C ASN A 175 1.16 1.65 1.11
N VAL A 176 -0.10 1.98 1.39
CA VAL A 176 -0.81 3.09 0.69
C VAL A 176 -0.32 4.48 1.10
N GLY A 177 0.44 4.57 2.19
CA GLY A 177 1.05 5.81 2.67
C GLY A 177 0.22 6.55 3.72
N LYS A 178 -0.58 5.86 4.56
CA LYS A 178 -1.36 6.46 5.66
C LYS A 178 -0.51 7.31 6.59
N SER A 179 0.49 6.73 7.22
CA SER A 179 1.37 7.44 8.17
C SER A 179 2.15 8.58 7.48
N THR A 180 2.54 8.41 6.21
CA THR A 180 3.17 9.49 5.44
C THR A 180 2.19 10.65 5.20
N LEU A 181 0.92 10.34 4.91
CA LEU A 181 -0.14 11.34 4.72
C LEU A 181 -0.40 12.11 6.02
N ILE A 182 -0.54 11.40 7.13
CA ILE A 182 -0.72 12.00 8.47
C ILE A 182 0.46 12.91 8.80
N ASN A 183 1.69 12.43 8.63
CA ASN A 183 2.90 13.23 8.86
C ASN A 183 2.97 14.48 7.99
N SER A 184 2.52 14.36 6.75
CA SER A 184 2.45 15.50 5.82
C SER A 184 1.41 16.53 6.26
N MET A 185 0.25 16.09 6.73
CA MET A 185 -0.81 16.96 7.29
C MET A 185 -0.32 17.69 8.55
N LEU A 186 0.31 16.97 9.48
CA LEU A 186 0.82 17.58 10.72
C LEU A 186 1.90 18.63 10.44
N ARG A 187 2.85 18.34 9.53
CA ARG A 187 3.85 19.33 9.12
C ARG A 187 3.24 20.56 8.47
N ALA A 188 2.23 20.40 7.64
CA ALA A 188 1.51 21.51 7.01
C ALA A 188 0.84 22.43 8.04
N GLN A 189 0.46 21.90 9.21
CA GLN A 189 -0.11 22.65 10.32
C GLN A 189 0.96 23.18 11.31
N GLY A 190 2.25 23.06 10.98
CA GLY A 190 3.34 23.61 11.79
C GLY A 190 3.77 22.73 12.97
N PHE A 191 3.27 21.49 13.05
CA PHE A 191 3.78 20.54 14.05
C PHE A 191 5.17 20.04 13.64
N SER A 192 6.12 20.11 14.59
CA SER A 192 7.47 19.55 14.38
C SER A 192 7.44 18.01 14.37
N ASP A 193 8.42 17.37 13.72
CA ASP A 193 8.52 15.90 13.58
C ASP A 193 8.48 15.11 14.92
N SER A 194 8.59 15.79 16.06
CA SER A 194 8.50 15.19 17.39
C SER A 194 7.08 14.92 17.91
N VAL A 195 6.03 15.37 17.23
CA VAL A 195 4.64 15.29 17.72
C VAL A 195 3.96 13.96 17.43
N ILE A 196 4.51 13.11 16.57
CA ILE A 196 4.03 11.73 16.45
C ILE A 196 4.63 10.87 17.56
N THR A 197 4.52 11.33 18.77
CA THR A 197 4.64 10.49 19.94
C THR A 197 3.29 9.82 20.14
N THR A 198 3.20 8.63 19.64
CA THR A 198 2.14 7.67 19.83
C THR A 198 1.65 7.67 21.27
N SER A 199 0.57 8.38 21.57
CA SER A 199 -0.16 8.12 22.80
C SER A 199 -0.92 6.81 22.62
N GLN A 200 -0.23 5.69 22.87
CA GLN A 200 -0.91 4.40 23.03
C GLN A 200 -1.58 4.43 24.39
N PHE A 201 -2.90 4.47 24.41
CA PHE A 201 -3.62 4.27 25.65
C PHE A 201 -3.44 2.81 26.10
N PRO A 202 -2.95 2.57 27.35
CA PRO A 202 -2.92 1.23 27.91
C PRO A 202 -4.35 0.71 28.03
N GLY A 203 -4.66 -0.42 27.40
CA GLY A 203 -5.95 -1.09 27.55
C GLY A 203 -6.77 -1.29 26.28
N THR A 204 -6.40 -0.69 25.14
CA THR A 204 -7.00 -1.03 23.86
C THR A 204 -6.23 -2.21 23.25
N THR A 205 -6.93 -3.28 22.94
CA THR A 205 -6.39 -4.50 22.30
C THR A 205 -5.87 -4.24 20.88
N LEU A 206 -6.05 -3.03 20.36
CA LEU A 206 -5.81 -2.62 18.98
C LEU A 206 -4.84 -1.43 18.97
N ASP A 207 -3.77 -1.54 18.20
CA ASP A 207 -2.68 -0.56 18.07
C ASP A 207 -3.14 0.72 17.30
N LEU A 208 -4.20 1.40 17.75
CA LEU A 208 -4.66 2.68 17.22
C LEU A 208 -3.76 3.81 17.72
N ILE A 209 -3.30 4.66 16.81
CA ILE A 209 -2.52 5.85 17.14
C ILE A 209 -3.45 7.05 17.12
N LYS A 210 -3.70 7.63 18.29
CA LYS A 210 -4.52 8.84 18.44
C LYS A 210 -3.64 10.08 18.44
N ILE A 211 -4.00 11.06 17.63
CA ILE A 211 -3.35 12.36 17.50
C ILE A 211 -4.44 13.40 17.76
N PRO A 212 -4.34 14.21 18.80
CA PRO A 212 -5.33 15.26 19.05
C PRO A 212 -5.49 16.16 17.82
N PHE A 213 -6.72 16.30 17.34
CA PHE A 213 -7.07 17.20 16.25
C PHE A 213 -7.46 18.57 16.82
N ASP A 214 -8.24 18.56 17.92
CA ASP A 214 -8.59 19.68 18.78
C ASP A 214 -8.84 19.17 20.22
N GLU A 215 -9.54 19.99 21.06
CA GLU A 215 -9.82 19.65 22.46
C GLU A 215 -10.79 18.46 22.60
N ASP A 216 -11.66 18.23 21.60
CA ASP A 216 -12.78 17.28 21.69
C ASP A 216 -12.65 16.08 20.73
N SER A 217 -11.67 16.08 19.80
CA SER A 217 -11.57 15.05 18.76
C SER A 217 -10.15 14.66 18.38
N ASP A 218 -10.02 13.44 17.89
CA ASP A 218 -8.75 12.82 17.48
C ASP A 218 -8.70 12.51 15.99
N LEU A 219 -7.50 12.63 15.42
CA LEU A 219 -7.10 11.96 14.19
C LEU A 219 -6.52 10.59 14.56
N ILE A 220 -7.12 9.51 14.06
CA ILE A 220 -6.80 8.16 14.51
C ILE A 220 -6.22 7.36 13.34
N ASP A 221 -4.93 7.01 13.44
CA ASP A 221 -4.29 6.10 12.46
C ASP A 221 -4.63 4.66 12.81
N THR A 222 -5.16 3.92 11.85
CA THR A 222 -5.43 2.50 12.00
C THR A 222 -4.29 1.68 11.42
N PRO A 223 -3.96 0.52 12.00
CA PRO A 223 -3.01 -0.40 11.40
C PRO A 223 -3.41 -0.76 9.97
N GLY A 224 -2.42 -0.91 9.07
CA GLY A 224 -2.69 -1.30 7.69
C GLY A 224 -2.96 -2.79 7.55
N ILE A 225 -3.97 -3.16 6.77
CA ILE A 225 -4.21 -4.57 6.42
C ILE A 225 -3.15 -5.03 5.43
N LEU A 226 -2.60 -6.21 5.67
CA LEU A 226 -1.89 -6.96 4.65
C LEU A 226 -2.92 -7.76 3.83
N LYS A 227 -2.82 -7.69 2.51
CA LYS A 227 -3.60 -8.54 1.61
C LYS A 227 -2.71 -9.61 1.03
N ASP A 228 -3.01 -10.87 1.34
CA ASP A 228 -2.27 -12.02 0.82
C ASP A 228 -2.39 -12.15 -0.70
N SER A 229 -3.37 -11.49 -1.30
CA SER A 229 -3.61 -11.47 -2.73
C SER A 229 -2.77 -10.43 -3.51
N GLN A 230 -1.80 -9.80 -2.87
CA GLN A 230 -0.85 -8.88 -3.53
C GLN A 230 0.51 -9.54 -3.73
N MET A 231 1.20 -9.21 -4.82
CA MET A 231 2.58 -9.67 -5.09
C MET A 231 3.53 -9.36 -3.91
N THR A 232 3.31 -8.25 -3.23
CA THR A 232 4.11 -7.83 -2.06
C THR A 232 4.04 -8.79 -0.87
N SER A 233 3.02 -9.65 -0.79
CA SER A 233 2.91 -10.65 0.29
C SER A 233 3.86 -11.84 0.13
N LEU A 234 4.37 -12.04 -1.07
CA LEU A 234 5.18 -13.19 -1.47
C LEU A 234 6.68 -12.89 -1.50
N LEU A 235 7.08 -11.65 -1.22
CA LEU A 235 8.45 -11.16 -1.42
C LEU A 235 9.05 -10.63 -0.13
N ASP A 236 10.36 -10.69 -0.03
CA ASP A 236 11.13 -10.06 1.05
C ASP A 236 11.17 -8.52 0.91
N TYR A 237 11.67 -7.84 1.94
CA TYR A 237 11.72 -6.38 1.99
C TYR A 237 12.47 -5.76 0.79
N LYS A 238 13.61 -6.34 0.38
CA LYS A 238 14.42 -5.81 -0.73
C LYS A 238 13.70 -5.92 -2.07
N SER A 239 13.04 -7.05 -2.31
CA SER A 239 12.24 -7.27 -3.51
C SER A 239 11.00 -6.37 -3.52
N ILE A 240 10.35 -6.16 -2.36
CA ILE A 240 9.24 -5.20 -2.21
C ILE A 240 9.69 -3.78 -2.56
N GLU A 241 10.86 -3.32 -2.09
CA GLU A 241 11.39 -1.99 -2.44
C GLU A 241 11.59 -1.82 -3.96
N GLN A 242 11.95 -2.88 -4.67
CA GLN A 242 12.13 -2.85 -6.13
C GLN A 242 10.79 -2.75 -6.88
N ILE A 243 9.77 -3.49 -6.43
CA ILE A 243 8.47 -3.54 -7.12
C ILE A 243 7.55 -2.38 -6.78
N LEU A 244 7.67 -1.78 -5.59
CA LEU A 244 6.93 -0.59 -5.22
C LEU A 244 7.59 0.65 -5.83
N PRO A 245 6.89 1.41 -6.70
CA PRO A 245 7.46 2.61 -7.30
C PRO A 245 7.82 3.65 -6.24
N GLN A 246 9.09 4.09 -6.24
CA GLN A 246 9.61 5.17 -5.40
C GLN A 246 9.72 6.52 -6.16
N LYS A 247 9.64 6.44 -7.49
CA LYS A 247 9.75 7.58 -8.40
C LYS A 247 8.68 7.46 -9.48
N ARG A 248 8.39 8.58 -10.12
CA ARG A 248 7.48 8.61 -11.27
C ARG A 248 7.78 7.47 -12.24
N ILE A 249 6.76 6.66 -12.53
CA ILE A 249 6.89 5.54 -13.46
C ILE A 249 7.11 6.04 -14.89
N LYS A 250 7.96 5.32 -15.61
CA LYS A 250 8.23 5.52 -17.03
C LYS A 250 7.55 4.39 -17.81
N PRO A 251 6.39 4.62 -18.43
CA PRO A 251 5.70 3.58 -19.19
C PRO A 251 6.58 3.01 -20.29
N ARG A 252 6.57 1.71 -20.46
CA ARG A 252 7.35 1.00 -21.50
C ARG A 252 6.38 0.32 -22.47
N THR A 253 6.42 0.73 -23.75
CA THR A 253 5.53 0.19 -24.78
C THR A 253 6.28 -0.82 -25.66
N PHE A 254 5.74 -2.01 -25.77
CA PHE A 254 6.26 -3.10 -26.59
C PHE A 254 5.30 -3.34 -27.76
N GLN A 255 5.84 -3.27 -28.99
CA GLN A 255 5.10 -3.70 -30.17
C GLN A 255 5.15 -5.23 -30.22
N LEU A 256 4.02 -5.89 -30.00
CA LEU A 256 3.90 -7.34 -29.91
C LEU A 256 3.15 -7.92 -31.11
N ASN A 257 3.67 -9.02 -31.61
CA ASN A 257 2.94 -9.95 -32.47
C ASN A 257 2.43 -11.13 -31.63
N PRO A 258 1.38 -11.83 -32.07
CA PRO A 258 0.98 -13.11 -31.46
C PRO A 258 2.17 -14.06 -31.33
N GLY A 259 2.21 -14.82 -30.25
CA GLY A 259 3.33 -15.73 -29.92
C GLY A 259 4.54 -15.02 -29.30
N GLN A 260 4.36 -13.82 -28.75
CA GLN A 260 5.38 -13.11 -27.99
C GLN A 260 4.95 -12.91 -26.53
N SER A 261 5.93 -13.00 -25.65
CA SER A 261 5.76 -12.89 -24.19
C SER A 261 6.60 -11.76 -23.60
N LEU A 262 6.09 -11.17 -22.53
CA LEU A 262 6.80 -10.22 -21.67
C LEU A 262 6.94 -10.83 -20.27
N PHE A 263 8.15 -10.96 -19.79
CA PHE A 263 8.45 -11.33 -18.40
C PHE A 263 8.59 -10.06 -17.58
N LEU A 264 7.87 -9.99 -16.48
CA LEU A 264 7.88 -8.87 -15.53
C LEU A 264 8.72 -9.29 -14.32
N GLY A 265 10.04 -9.13 -14.43
CA GLY A 265 10.97 -9.88 -13.60
C GLY A 265 10.74 -11.37 -13.74
N GLY A 266 10.91 -12.13 -12.66
CA GLY A 266 10.51 -13.53 -12.53
C GLY A 266 9.16 -13.72 -11.81
N MET A 267 8.40 -12.64 -11.62
CA MET A 267 7.18 -12.64 -10.79
C MET A 267 5.90 -12.86 -11.58
N ALA A 268 5.90 -12.43 -12.84
CA ALA A 268 4.75 -12.58 -13.72
C ALA A 268 5.17 -12.63 -15.18
N ARG A 269 4.31 -13.18 -16.03
CA ARG A 269 4.49 -13.22 -17.48
C ARG A 269 3.17 -12.86 -18.17
N PHE A 270 3.28 -12.06 -19.22
CA PHE A 270 2.19 -11.75 -20.15
C PHE A 270 2.47 -12.41 -21.48
N ASP A 271 1.53 -13.20 -22.00
CA ASP A 271 1.60 -13.85 -23.30
C ASP A 271 0.57 -13.22 -24.24
N TYR A 272 1.01 -12.74 -25.41
CA TYR A 272 0.12 -12.30 -26.47
C TYR A 272 -0.18 -13.46 -27.41
N LEU A 273 -1.38 -14.04 -27.27
CA LEU A 273 -1.73 -15.32 -27.93
C LEU A 273 -2.29 -15.14 -29.33
N ALA A 274 -3.21 -14.20 -29.53
CA ALA A 274 -3.87 -13.98 -30.82
C ALA A 274 -4.38 -12.54 -30.96
N GLY A 275 -4.41 -12.05 -32.21
CA GLY A 275 -4.87 -10.72 -32.59
C GLY A 275 -3.90 -10.05 -33.55
N ASP A 276 -4.18 -8.78 -33.91
CA ASP A 276 -3.30 -7.97 -34.73
C ASP A 276 -2.08 -7.47 -33.94
N LYS A 277 -0.98 -7.22 -34.64
CA LYS A 277 0.17 -6.51 -34.04
C LYS A 277 -0.29 -5.25 -33.32
N GLN A 278 0.10 -5.10 -32.05
CA GLN A 278 -0.26 -3.94 -31.26
C GLN A 278 0.78 -3.53 -30.22
N GLY A 279 0.69 -2.28 -29.78
CA GLY A 279 1.46 -1.78 -28.65
C GLY A 279 0.80 -2.17 -27.33
N VAL A 280 1.51 -2.88 -26.48
CA VAL A 280 1.15 -3.12 -25.09
C VAL A 280 2.02 -2.25 -24.23
N THR A 281 1.40 -1.37 -23.44
CA THR A 281 2.11 -0.45 -22.55
C THR A 281 2.10 -1.00 -21.13
N VAL A 282 3.29 -1.14 -20.56
CA VAL A 282 3.51 -1.71 -19.23
C VAL A 282 3.84 -0.60 -18.25
N TYR A 283 3.13 -0.57 -17.12
CA TYR A 283 3.28 0.38 -16.03
C TYR A 283 3.72 -0.39 -14.79
N LEU A 284 5.01 -0.39 -14.52
CA LEU A 284 5.65 -1.03 -13.38
C LEU A 284 6.65 -0.08 -12.74
N SER A 285 7.16 -0.43 -11.56
CA SER A 285 8.34 0.21 -11.00
C SER A 285 9.48 0.25 -12.04
N ASN A 286 10.20 1.37 -12.08
CA ASN A 286 11.34 1.52 -13.01
C ASN A 286 12.49 0.55 -12.70
N GLN A 287 12.48 -0.07 -11.53
CA GLN A 287 13.51 -1.02 -11.07
C GLN A 287 13.22 -2.47 -11.50
N VAL A 288 12.02 -2.74 -12.02
CA VAL A 288 11.66 -4.08 -12.53
C VAL A 288 11.98 -4.17 -14.00
N ASP A 289 12.87 -5.08 -14.38
CA ASP A 289 13.18 -5.32 -15.78
C ASP A 289 12.07 -6.09 -16.50
N ILE A 290 11.89 -5.78 -17.80
CA ILE A 290 10.93 -6.47 -18.66
C ILE A 290 11.69 -7.13 -19.80
N HIS A 291 11.60 -8.45 -19.89
CA HIS A 291 12.23 -9.23 -20.96
C HIS A 291 11.19 -9.70 -21.97
N ARG A 292 11.40 -9.36 -23.26
CA ARG A 292 10.54 -9.82 -24.36
C ARG A 292 11.14 -11.04 -25.03
N ARG A 293 10.33 -12.09 -25.22
CA ARG A 293 10.72 -13.31 -25.93
C ARG A 293 9.57 -13.87 -26.78
N LYS A 294 9.85 -14.99 -27.53
CA LYS A 294 8.78 -15.82 -28.06
C LYS A 294 8.09 -16.56 -26.91
N THR A 295 6.80 -16.83 -27.06
CA THR A 295 6.03 -17.61 -26.08
C THR A 295 6.50 -19.05 -25.99
N GLU A 296 6.94 -19.63 -27.15
CA GLU A 296 7.56 -20.94 -27.20
C GLU A 296 8.84 -20.97 -26.34
N GLY A 297 8.97 -21.96 -25.47
CA GLY A 297 10.11 -22.12 -24.54
C GLY A 297 10.11 -21.11 -23.38
N SER A 298 8.97 -20.46 -23.08
CA SER A 298 8.86 -19.47 -22.00
C SER A 298 8.97 -20.10 -20.62
N ASP A 299 8.45 -21.30 -20.42
CA ASP A 299 8.49 -21.98 -19.13
C ASP A 299 9.92 -22.43 -18.79
N GLU A 300 10.65 -23.00 -19.76
CA GLU A 300 12.06 -23.37 -19.59
C GLU A 300 12.94 -22.14 -19.36
N PHE A 301 12.61 -21.01 -20.02
CA PHE A 301 13.31 -19.76 -19.80
C PHE A 301 13.09 -19.21 -18.41
N LEU A 302 11.85 -19.23 -17.92
CA LEU A 302 11.52 -18.82 -16.54
C LEU A 302 12.30 -19.68 -15.54
N ALA A 303 12.18 -21.00 -15.65
CA ALA A 303 12.83 -21.95 -14.74
C ALA A 303 14.36 -21.77 -14.68
N LYS A 304 14.98 -21.45 -15.82
CA LYS A 304 16.44 -21.24 -15.90
C LYS A 304 16.91 -19.91 -15.34
N HIS A 305 16.09 -18.85 -15.40
CA HIS A 305 16.53 -17.48 -15.19
C HIS A 305 15.87 -16.75 -14.01
N GLN A 306 14.87 -17.36 -13.38
CA GLN A 306 14.22 -16.80 -12.19
C GLN A 306 15.24 -16.68 -11.03
N GLY A 307 15.20 -15.56 -10.32
CA GLY A 307 16.16 -15.24 -9.26
C GLY A 307 17.54 -14.77 -9.73
N GLY A 308 17.75 -14.74 -11.06
CA GLY A 308 18.97 -14.26 -11.69
C GLY A 308 18.68 -13.13 -12.66
N LEU A 309 18.64 -13.44 -13.98
CA LEU A 309 18.27 -12.47 -15.01
C LEU A 309 16.84 -11.94 -14.84
N LEU A 310 15.93 -12.79 -14.38
CA LEU A 310 14.55 -12.46 -14.07
C LEU A 310 14.40 -12.23 -12.56
N THR A 311 14.65 -11.02 -12.13
CA THR A 311 14.54 -10.61 -10.73
C THR A 311 13.63 -9.36 -10.60
N PRO A 312 12.91 -9.11 -9.48
CA PRO A 312 12.56 -10.08 -8.43
C PRO A 312 11.75 -11.29 -8.93
N PRO A 313 11.62 -12.39 -8.16
CA PRO A 313 12.21 -12.67 -6.86
C PRO A 313 13.73 -12.78 -6.92
N SER A 314 14.41 -12.56 -5.78
CA SER A 314 15.86 -12.79 -5.63
C SER A 314 16.16 -14.29 -5.61
N ALA A 315 17.44 -14.67 -5.82
CA ALA A 315 17.85 -16.09 -5.80
C ALA A 315 17.49 -16.81 -4.47
N SER A 316 17.48 -16.08 -3.34
CA SER A 316 17.12 -16.63 -2.03
C SER A 316 15.61 -16.83 -1.83
N GLU A 317 14.78 -16.19 -2.66
CA GLU A 317 13.32 -16.26 -2.57
C GLU A 317 12.73 -17.32 -3.50
N VAL A 318 13.46 -17.73 -4.55
CA VAL A 318 12.93 -18.59 -5.63
C VAL A 318 12.35 -19.89 -5.12
N GLU A 319 12.99 -20.56 -4.13
CA GLU A 319 12.50 -21.82 -3.57
C GLU A 319 11.13 -21.68 -2.86
N GLN A 320 10.83 -20.50 -2.32
CA GLN A 320 9.59 -20.22 -1.60
C GLN A 320 8.56 -19.47 -2.46
N PHE A 321 9.01 -18.95 -3.61
CA PHE A 321 8.15 -18.20 -4.51
C PHE A 321 7.25 -19.17 -5.27
N PRO A 322 5.91 -18.98 -5.24
CA PRO A 322 4.98 -19.92 -5.85
C PRO A 322 5.11 -19.97 -7.38
N ASP A 323 4.78 -21.12 -7.96
CA ASP A 323 4.69 -21.29 -9.42
C ASP A 323 3.68 -20.32 -10.03
N LEU A 324 3.99 -19.88 -11.26
CA LEU A 324 3.10 -19.02 -12.02
C LEU A 324 2.00 -19.85 -12.68
N VAL A 325 0.76 -19.45 -12.47
CA VAL A 325 -0.44 -20.08 -13.05
C VAL A 325 -1.02 -19.16 -14.10
N GLY A 326 -1.28 -19.68 -15.30
CA GLY A 326 -1.84 -18.94 -16.42
C GLY A 326 -3.34 -18.68 -16.27
N GLN A 327 -3.77 -17.48 -16.60
CA GLN A 327 -5.17 -17.09 -16.73
C GLN A 327 -5.39 -16.42 -18.08
N ASP A 328 -6.34 -16.94 -18.87
CA ASP A 328 -6.64 -16.47 -20.22
C ASP A 328 -7.66 -15.35 -20.22
N TYR A 329 -7.42 -14.34 -21.05
CA TYR A 329 -8.32 -13.20 -21.24
C TYR A 329 -8.64 -12.99 -22.71
N THR A 330 -9.93 -12.81 -23.02
CA THR A 330 -10.37 -12.35 -24.33
C THR A 330 -10.63 -10.85 -24.26
N ILE A 331 -9.78 -10.05 -24.87
CA ILE A 331 -9.84 -8.61 -24.90
C ILE A 331 -10.82 -8.18 -25.99
N LYS A 332 -11.95 -7.59 -25.61
CA LYS A 332 -13.01 -7.11 -26.52
C LYS A 332 -12.95 -5.61 -26.76
N GLU A 333 -12.39 -4.85 -25.84
CA GLU A 333 -12.19 -3.40 -25.89
C GLU A 333 -10.90 -3.01 -25.16
N SER A 334 -10.46 -1.76 -25.32
CA SER A 334 -9.29 -1.25 -24.60
C SER A 334 -9.44 -1.41 -23.09
N CYS A 335 -8.46 -2.03 -22.45
CA CYS A 335 -8.48 -2.28 -21.02
C CYS A 335 -7.07 -2.29 -20.42
N ASP A 336 -7.01 -2.17 -19.08
CA ASP A 336 -5.83 -2.51 -18.30
C ASP A 336 -6.02 -3.88 -17.66
N LEU A 337 -4.98 -4.72 -17.70
CA LEU A 337 -4.84 -5.92 -16.86
C LEU A 337 -3.89 -5.57 -15.71
N VAL A 338 -4.44 -5.56 -14.49
CA VAL A 338 -3.72 -5.18 -13.27
C VAL A 338 -3.32 -6.43 -12.53
N ILE A 339 -2.05 -6.53 -12.16
CA ILE A 339 -1.50 -7.57 -11.29
C ILE A 339 -1.32 -6.93 -9.91
N ALA A 340 -2.08 -7.38 -8.93
CA ALA A 340 -2.13 -6.79 -7.59
C ALA A 340 -0.76 -6.69 -6.93
N GLY A 341 -0.40 -5.49 -6.48
CA GLY A 341 0.88 -5.21 -5.83
C GLY A 341 2.09 -5.14 -6.77
N LEU A 342 1.89 -5.26 -8.11
CA LEU A 342 2.98 -5.20 -9.09
C LEU A 342 2.83 -4.05 -10.10
N GLY A 343 1.64 -3.89 -10.67
CA GLY A 343 1.36 -2.87 -11.68
C GLY A 343 0.37 -3.34 -12.74
N TRP A 344 0.40 -2.75 -13.95
CA TRP A 344 -0.59 -3.13 -14.99
C TRP A 344 -0.03 -3.03 -16.41
N LEU A 345 -0.72 -3.73 -17.31
CA LEU A 345 -0.50 -3.67 -18.75
C LEU A 345 -1.74 -3.08 -19.44
N SER A 346 -1.54 -2.05 -20.25
CA SER A 346 -2.61 -1.42 -21.03
C SER A 346 -2.64 -1.97 -22.45
N ILE A 347 -3.80 -2.51 -22.84
CA ILE A 347 -4.04 -3.18 -24.12
C ILE A 347 -5.11 -2.38 -24.88
N LYS A 348 -4.81 -1.98 -26.12
CA LYS A 348 -5.66 -1.06 -26.88
C LYS A 348 -6.57 -1.76 -27.89
N LYS A 349 -6.15 -2.91 -28.43
CA LYS A 349 -6.89 -3.64 -29.47
C LYS A 349 -7.43 -4.96 -28.93
N THR A 350 -8.42 -5.49 -29.64
CA THR A 350 -8.96 -6.83 -29.38
C THR A 350 -7.90 -7.92 -29.58
N GLY A 351 -8.06 -9.02 -28.86
CA GLY A 351 -7.11 -10.14 -28.95
C GLY A 351 -7.30 -11.17 -27.84
N LYS A 352 -6.45 -12.19 -27.84
CA LYS A 352 -6.37 -13.15 -26.74
C LYS A 352 -5.01 -13.02 -26.09
N VAL A 353 -5.01 -12.99 -24.77
CA VAL A 353 -3.79 -12.87 -23.95
C VAL A 353 -3.88 -13.83 -22.78
N ALA A 354 -2.73 -14.16 -22.18
CA ALA A 354 -2.69 -14.82 -20.89
C ALA A 354 -1.79 -14.04 -19.94
N ILE A 355 -2.16 -14.02 -18.66
CA ILE A 355 -1.31 -13.55 -17.55
C ILE A 355 -0.95 -14.77 -16.71
N TYR A 356 0.32 -14.96 -16.49
CA TYR A 356 0.88 -15.93 -15.57
C TYR A 356 1.37 -15.20 -14.32
N ALA A 357 0.82 -15.53 -13.18
CA ALA A 357 1.19 -15.00 -11.88
C ALA A 357 0.98 -16.08 -10.80
N PRO A 358 1.54 -15.95 -9.58
CA PRO A 358 1.20 -16.83 -8.46
C PRO A 358 -0.32 -16.90 -8.25
N LYS A 359 -0.85 -18.10 -8.01
CA LYS A 359 -2.31 -18.34 -7.90
C LYS A 359 -3.00 -17.46 -6.86
N THR A 360 -2.29 -17.05 -5.83
CA THR A 360 -2.80 -16.20 -4.76
C THR A 360 -2.89 -14.73 -5.15
N VAL A 361 -2.19 -14.30 -6.21
CA VAL A 361 -2.16 -12.91 -6.64
C VAL A 361 -3.38 -12.58 -7.50
N ASP A 362 -4.17 -11.60 -7.09
CA ASP A 362 -5.34 -11.15 -7.83
C ASP A 362 -4.95 -10.47 -9.15
N ILE A 363 -5.69 -10.79 -10.22
CA ILE A 363 -5.60 -10.13 -11.50
C ILE A 363 -6.95 -9.48 -11.83
N PHE A 364 -6.93 -8.17 -12.13
CA PHE A 364 -8.12 -7.41 -12.43
C PHE A 364 -8.10 -6.90 -13.87
N GLN A 365 -9.23 -7.01 -14.54
CA GLN A 365 -9.47 -6.28 -15.79
C GLN A 365 -10.27 -5.02 -15.49
N ARG A 366 -9.80 -3.86 -15.98
CA ARG A 366 -10.47 -2.58 -15.76
C ARG A 366 -10.44 -1.70 -17.01
N LYS A 367 -11.26 -0.66 -17.04
CA LYS A 367 -11.14 0.41 -18.03
C LYS A 367 -9.80 1.14 -17.85
N PRO A 368 -9.15 1.56 -18.94
CA PRO A 368 -7.84 2.21 -18.84
C PRO A 368 -7.86 3.41 -17.89
N LEU A 369 -6.86 3.47 -17.01
CA LEU A 369 -6.66 4.61 -16.10
C LEU A 369 -6.06 5.80 -16.87
N ILE A 370 -5.14 5.49 -17.82
CA ILE A 370 -4.33 6.47 -18.55
C ILE A 370 -4.63 6.40 -20.06
#